data_9f2147c0e9e2a5142bd36e7cf53ed4fd
#
_entry.id   9f2147c0e9e2a5142bd36e7cf53ed4fd
#
_cell.length_a   1.000
_cell.length_b   1.000
_cell.length_c   1.000
_cell.angle_alpha   90.00
_cell.angle_beta   90.00
_cell.angle_gamma   90.00
#
_symmetry.space_group_name_H-M   'P 1'
#
loop_
_entity.id
_entity.type
_entity.pdbx_description
1 polymer ?
#
loop_
_entity_poly.entity_id
_entity_poly.type
_entity_poly.pdbx_seq_one_letter_code
_entity_poly.pdbx_strand_id
1 'polypeptide(L)'
;MTIHEDNYIEELKKHNEKALCYVIDTYSSYLNAVILRHLGSLAIYREECLNDVIFKIWQHIGRFDESRNTFKNWIGAVARYQAIDYVRKYVRDTERLELKEEIAGCDMTVAALREELTQEMEGMLACLKEKDREIFYKLYVEQQDIDEIAKDTGMSKGTIYKRVQRGKTKLRKLFGEKGGV
;
A
#
# COMPACT_ATOMS: atom_id res chain seq x y z
N MET A 1 6.91 -32.04 6.76
CA MET A 1 5.89 -31.65 5.76
C MET A 1 6.52 -30.67 4.80
N THR A 2 6.35 -30.86 3.50
CA THR A 2 6.90 -29.96 2.49
C THR A 2 5.91 -28.83 2.24
N ILE A 3 6.40 -27.58 2.21
CA ILE A 3 5.58 -26.40 1.91
C ILE A 3 5.56 -26.19 0.40
N HIS A 4 4.37 -25.94 -0.16
CA HIS A 4 4.13 -25.66 -1.56
C HIS A 4 2.94 -24.69 -1.73
N GLU A 5 2.65 -24.30 -2.96
CA GLU A 5 1.66 -23.26 -3.29
C GLU A 5 0.27 -23.52 -2.72
N ASP A 6 -0.16 -24.78 -2.61
CA ASP A 6 -1.52 -25.10 -2.15
C ASP A 6 -1.67 -25.14 -0.62
N ASN A 7 -0.57 -25.19 0.15
CA ASN A 7 -0.64 -25.39 1.60
C ASN A 7 0.05 -24.31 2.44
N TYR A 8 0.82 -23.40 1.83
CA TYR A 8 1.63 -22.45 2.60
C TYR A 8 0.77 -21.51 3.47
N ILE A 9 -0.42 -21.12 3.03
CA ILE A 9 -1.30 -20.22 3.79
C ILE A 9 -1.81 -20.92 5.05
N GLU A 10 -2.28 -22.15 4.94
CA GLU A 10 -2.76 -22.93 6.10
C GLU A 10 -1.63 -23.19 7.10
N GLU A 11 -0.46 -23.54 6.60
CA GLU A 11 0.72 -23.77 7.43
C GLU A 11 1.22 -22.45 8.07
N LEU A 12 1.13 -21.33 7.36
CA LEU A 12 1.44 -20.02 7.92
C LEU A 12 0.46 -19.64 9.05
N LYS A 13 -0.84 -19.95 8.90
CA LYS A 13 -1.85 -19.77 9.96
C LYS A 13 -1.57 -20.63 11.20
N LYS A 14 -0.86 -21.76 11.04
CA LYS A 14 -0.37 -22.61 12.14
C LYS A 14 0.97 -22.14 12.72
N HIS A 15 1.48 -20.99 12.26
CA HIS A 15 2.82 -20.49 12.61
C HIS A 15 3.96 -21.47 12.31
N ASN A 16 3.89 -22.16 11.17
CA ASN A 16 4.97 -22.99 10.67
C ASN A 16 6.08 -22.11 10.03
N GLU A 17 7.26 -22.10 10.63
CA GLU A 17 8.40 -21.29 10.16
C GLU A 17 8.79 -21.58 8.70
N LYS A 18 8.66 -22.83 8.25
CA LYS A 18 8.93 -23.19 6.85
C LYS A 18 7.97 -22.50 5.87
N ALA A 19 6.71 -22.27 6.30
CA ALA A 19 5.76 -21.52 5.49
C ALA A 19 6.11 -20.03 5.45
N LEU A 20 6.68 -19.48 6.53
CA LEU A 20 7.21 -18.14 6.52
C LEU A 20 8.41 -18.00 5.56
N CYS A 21 9.35 -18.95 5.58
CA CYS A 21 10.47 -18.98 4.63
C CYS A 21 9.95 -19.00 3.18
N TYR A 22 8.95 -19.85 2.89
CA TYR A 22 8.32 -19.90 1.57
C TYR A 22 7.73 -18.54 1.15
N VAL A 23 7.05 -17.84 2.07
CA VAL A 23 6.50 -16.50 1.80
C VAL A 23 7.60 -15.48 1.55
N ILE A 24 8.69 -15.53 2.31
CA ILE A 24 9.86 -14.67 2.11
C ILE A 24 10.46 -14.93 0.72
N ASP A 25 10.75 -16.16 0.39
CA ASP A 25 11.38 -16.53 -0.88
C ASP A 25 10.51 -16.15 -2.09
N THR A 26 9.19 -16.34 -1.97
CA THR A 26 8.25 -16.11 -3.07
C THR A 26 7.89 -14.64 -3.26
N TYR A 27 7.73 -13.89 -2.15
CA TYR A 27 7.11 -12.56 -2.20
C TYR A 27 8.04 -11.40 -1.84
N SER A 28 9.29 -11.63 -1.39
CA SER A 28 10.19 -10.52 -1.00
C SER A 28 10.42 -9.50 -2.10
N SER A 29 10.60 -9.96 -3.35
CA SER A 29 10.79 -9.05 -4.49
C SER A 29 9.56 -8.16 -4.72
N TYR A 30 8.37 -8.74 -4.63
CA TYR A 30 7.11 -8.01 -4.74
C TYR A 30 6.92 -7.02 -3.59
N LEU A 31 7.14 -7.45 -2.34
CA LEU A 31 7.04 -6.61 -1.16
C LEU A 31 8.04 -5.44 -1.21
N ASN A 32 9.29 -5.71 -1.62
CA ASN A 32 10.31 -4.68 -1.81
C ASN A 32 9.88 -3.64 -2.85
N ALA A 33 9.30 -4.05 -3.97
CA ALA A 33 8.82 -3.12 -4.99
C ALA A 33 7.69 -2.23 -4.45
N VAL A 34 6.74 -2.81 -3.69
CA VAL A 34 5.66 -2.05 -3.03
C VAL A 34 6.23 -1.07 -2.01
N ILE A 35 7.17 -1.51 -1.16
CA ILE A 35 7.79 -0.67 -0.12
C ILE A 35 8.55 0.50 -0.75
N LEU A 36 9.42 0.24 -1.73
CA LEU A 36 10.22 1.27 -2.39
C LEU A 36 9.34 2.34 -3.06
N ARG A 37 8.25 1.92 -3.69
CA ARG A 37 7.29 2.83 -4.32
C ARG A 37 6.71 3.85 -3.33
N HIS A 38 6.59 3.49 -2.06
CA HIS A 38 5.99 4.35 -1.03
C HIS A 38 7.01 5.04 -0.12
N LEU A 39 8.21 4.49 0.04
CA LEU A 39 9.26 5.11 0.86
C LEU A 39 9.88 6.34 0.19
N GLY A 40 9.97 6.38 -1.15
CA GLY A 40 10.59 7.48 -1.86
C GLY A 40 12.03 7.73 -1.41
N SER A 41 12.30 8.94 -0.91
CA SER A 41 13.62 9.34 -0.39
C SER A 41 14.09 8.54 0.84
N LEU A 42 13.19 7.86 1.52
CA LEU A 42 13.49 7.01 2.68
C LEU A 42 13.87 5.58 2.29
N ALA A 43 14.30 5.33 1.05
CA ALA A 43 14.68 4.00 0.55
C ALA A 43 15.79 3.32 1.39
N ILE A 44 16.57 4.07 2.16
CA ILE A 44 17.56 3.56 3.12
C ILE A 44 16.91 2.66 4.19
N TYR A 45 15.66 2.90 4.55
CA TYR A 45 14.90 2.11 5.54
C TYR A 45 14.17 0.90 4.94
N ARG A 46 14.40 0.58 3.67
CA ARG A 46 13.72 -0.49 2.94
C ARG A 46 13.80 -1.84 3.66
N GLU A 47 14.99 -2.22 4.11
CA GLU A 47 15.22 -3.53 4.72
C GLU A 47 14.53 -3.64 6.08
N GLU A 48 14.61 -2.59 6.88
CA GLU A 48 13.93 -2.52 8.17
C GLU A 48 12.40 -2.59 7.97
N CYS A 49 11.89 -1.80 7.03
CA CYS A 49 10.47 -1.82 6.68
C CYS A 49 10.01 -3.19 6.18
N LEU A 50 10.81 -3.88 5.36
CA LEU A 50 10.51 -5.23 4.89
C LEU A 50 10.44 -6.24 6.04
N ASN A 51 11.37 -6.19 6.97
CA ASN A 51 11.38 -7.04 8.16
C ASN A 51 10.13 -6.83 9.01
N ASP A 52 9.73 -5.59 9.21
CA ASP A 52 8.49 -5.24 9.91
C ASP A 52 7.25 -5.75 9.18
N VAL A 53 7.22 -5.66 7.84
CA VAL A 53 6.13 -6.19 7.02
C VAL A 53 6.02 -7.70 7.19
N ILE A 54 7.13 -8.42 7.10
CA ILE A 54 7.17 -9.88 7.27
C ILE A 54 6.67 -10.26 8.67
N PHE A 55 7.12 -9.54 9.70
CA PHE A 55 6.68 -9.75 11.07
C PHE A 55 5.17 -9.49 11.25
N LYS A 56 4.64 -8.41 10.65
CA LYS A 56 3.20 -8.11 10.67
C LYS A 56 2.38 -9.17 9.93
N ILE A 57 2.87 -9.67 8.80
CA ILE A 57 2.23 -10.78 8.08
C ILE A 57 2.14 -12.00 9.00
N TRP A 58 3.24 -12.37 9.65
CA TRP A 58 3.29 -13.47 10.59
C TRP A 58 2.32 -13.30 11.76
N GLN A 59 2.29 -12.15 12.38
CA GLN A 59 1.41 -11.86 13.52
C GLN A 59 -0.07 -11.86 13.15
N HIS A 60 -0.40 -11.39 11.94
CA HIS A 60 -1.78 -11.12 11.56
C HIS A 60 -2.37 -12.08 10.54
N ILE A 61 -1.65 -13.15 10.20
CA ILE A 61 -2.10 -14.14 9.21
C ILE A 61 -3.47 -14.75 9.56
N GLY A 62 -3.78 -14.92 10.84
CA GLY A 62 -5.09 -15.39 11.29
C GLY A 62 -6.28 -14.50 10.90
N ARG A 63 -6.02 -13.24 10.52
CA ARG A 63 -7.04 -12.29 10.02
C ARG A 63 -7.23 -12.35 8.51
N PHE A 64 -6.36 -13.07 7.82
CA PHE A 64 -6.46 -13.21 6.38
C PHE A 64 -7.63 -14.13 6.00
N ASP A 65 -8.52 -13.61 5.13
CA ASP A 65 -9.70 -14.30 4.64
C ASP A 65 -9.62 -14.42 3.11
N GLU A 66 -9.42 -15.64 2.64
CA GLU A 66 -9.28 -15.96 1.21
C GLU A 66 -10.54 -15.66 0.40
N SER A 67 -11.72 -15.69 1.05
CA SER A 67 -12.98 -15.37 0.40
C SER A 67 -13.10 -13.89 0.01
N ARG A 68 -12.34 -13.01 0.67
CA ARG A 68 -12.39 -11.55 0.48
C ARG A 68 -11.28 -11.02 -0.41
N ASN A 69 -10.11 -11.66 -0.38
CA ASN A 69 -8.94 -11.13 -1.10
C ASN A 69 -7.93 -12.23 -1.40
N THR A 70 -7.06 -11.98 -2.40
CA THR A 70 -5.90 -12.86 -2.64
C THR A 70 -4.82 -12.57 -1.59
N PHE A 71 -4.02 -13.59 -1.27
CA PHE A 71 -2.91 -13.44 -0.33
C PHE A 71 -1.93 -12.34 -0.77
N LYS A 72 -1.58 -12.31 -2.07
CA LYS A 72 -0.71 -11.29 -2.66
C LYS A 72 -1.22 -9.87 -2.43
N ASN A 73 -2.51 -9.64 -2.64
CA ASN A 73 -3.11 -8.31 -2.42
C ASN A 73 -3.13 -7.94 -0.94
N TRP A 74 -3.37 -8.90 -0.06
CA TRP A 74 -3.38 -8.67 1.38
C TRP A 74 -1.99 -8.29 1.90
N ILE A 75 -0.93 -9.05 1.55
CA ILE A 75 0.44 -8.73 1.96
C ILE A 75 0.93 -7.42 1.33
N GLY A 76 0.51 -7.12 0.09
CA GLY A 76 0.79 -5.84 -0.56
C GLY A 76 0.16 -4.65 0.18
N ALA A 77 -1.05 -4.81 0.71
CA ALA A 77 -1.67 -3.80 1.56
C ALA A 77 -0.89 -3.63 2.87
N VAL A 78 -0.47 -4.73 3.52
CA VAL A 78 0.36 -4.66 4.73
C VAL A 78 1.66 -3.89 4.46
N ALA A 79 2.35 -4.22 3.36
CA ALA A 79 3.59 -3.55 2.95
C ALA A 79 3.39 -2.06 2.70
N ARG A 80 2.32 -1.71 1.98
CA ARG A 80 1.97 -0.31 1.71
C ARG A 80 1.74 0.48 3.00
N TYR A 81 0.88 -0.02 3.90
CA TYR A 81 0.59 0.67 5.15
C TYR A 81 1.84 0.83 6.01
N GLN A 82 2.69 -0.20 6.07
CA GLN A 82 3.94 -0.12 6.82
C GLN A 82 4.88 0.95 6.25
N ALA A 83 5.06 0.99 4.92
CA ALA A 83 5.89 1.99 4.28
C ALA A 83 5.36 3.43 4.52
N ILE A 84 4.04 3.61 4.47
CA ILE A 84 3.41 4.90 4.79
C ILE A 84 3.64 5.29 6.26
N ASP A 85 3.55 4.35 7.20
CA ASP A 85 3.83 4.60 8.61
C ASP A 85 5.29 5.00 8.83
N TYR A 86 6.24 4.40 8.06
CA TYR A 86 7.64 4.83 8.05
C TYR A 86 7.78 6.27 7.58
N VAL A 87 7.17 6.62 6.46
CA VAL A 87 7.21 8.01 5.95
C VAL A 87 6.65 8.97 7.00
N ARG A 88 5.50 8.66 7.61
CA ARG A 88 4.91 9.51 8.65
C ARG A 88 5.79 9.67 9.88
N LYS A 89 6.46 8.60 10.31
CA LYS A 89 7.39 8.62 11.45
C LYS A 89 8.59 9.51 11.16
N TYR A 90 9.26 9.27 10.04
CA TYR A 90 10.51 9.97 9.72
C TYR A 90 10.28 11.40 9.22
N VAL A 91 9.17 11.71 8.55
CA VAL A 91 8.82 13.11 8.22
C VAL A 91 8.56 13.92 9.50
N ARG A 92 7.85 13.37 10.49
CA ARG A 92 7.67 14.04 11.79
C ARG A 92 8.97 14.21 12.58
N ASP A 93 9.88 13.25 12.47
CA ASP A 93 11.19 13.34 13.12
C ASP A 93 12.08 14.34 12.40
N THR A 94 11.99 14.47 11.07
CA THR A 94 12.72 15.48 10.29
C THR A 94 12.16 16.89 10.56
N GLU A 95 10.85 17.09 10.60
CA GLU A 95 10.23 18.37 11.01
C GLU A 95 10.62 18.79 12.44
N ARG A 96 10.88 17.83 13.33
CA ARG A 96 11.45 18.11 14.67
C ARG A 96 12.93 18.41 14.65
N LEU A 97 13.68 17.91 13.64
CA LEU A 97 15.12 18.10 13.49
C LEU A 97 15.45 19.30 12.59
N GLU A 98 14.56 19.71 11.69
CA GLU A 98 14.71 20.92 10.83
C GLU A 98 14.64 22.25 11.60
N LEU A 99 14.36 22.21 12.90
CA LEU A 99 14.79 23.28 13.81
C LEU A 99 16.31 23.28 14.07
N LYS A 100 17.08 22.35 13.50
CA LYS A 100 18.54 22.29 13.51
C LYS A 100 19.07 21.66 12.22
N GLU A 101 19.66 22.54 11.39
CA GLU A 101 20.57 22.28 10.28
C GLU A 101 19.98 21.87 8.92
N GLU A 102 20.23 22.79 7.99
CA GLU A 102 20.16 22.65 6.54
C GLU A 102 20.86 21.38 6.05
N ILE A 103 20.14 20.49 5.39
CA ILE A 103 20.72 19.55 4.44
C ILE A 103 20.12 19.85 3.08
N ALA A 104 20.80 20.70 2.34
CA ALA A 104 20.57 20.91 0.91
C ALA A 104 20.93 19.64 0.14
N GLY A 105 20.05 19.14 -0.73
CA GLY A 105 20.49 18.28 -1.82
C GLY A 105 19.62 17.13 -2.30
N CYS A 106 18.33 16.98 -1.90
CA CYS A 106 17.53 15.86 -2.41
C CYS A 106 16.10 16.19 -2.89
N ASP A 107 15.73 17.45 -2.97
CA ASP A 107 14.33 17.84 -3.18
C ASP A 107 13.80 17.72 -4.61
N MET A 108 14.65 17.82 -5.63
CA MET A 108 14.18 17.86 -7.02
C MET A 108 13.70 16.50 -7.56
N THR A 109 14.29 15.39 -7.13
CA THR A 109 13.95 14.06 -7.65
C THR A 109 12.66 13.51 -7.05
N VAL A 110 12.38 13.84 -5.79
CA VAL A 110 11.18 13.39 -5.07
C VAL A 110 9.94 14.17 -5.52
N ALA A 111 10.08 15.48 -5.73
CA ALA A 111 9.01 16.31 -6.26
C ALA A 111 8.63 15.91 -7.70
N ALA A 112 9.62 15.70 -8.58
CA ALA A 112 9.39 15.23 -9.94
C ALA A 112 8.73 13.85 -9.99
N LEU A 113 9.17 12.90 -9.15
CA LEU A 113 8.57 11.55 -9.06
C LEU A 113 7.14 11.59 -8.49
N ARG A 114 6.87 12.48 -7.53
CA ARG A 114 5.51 12.73 -7.03
C ARG A 114 4.60 13.30 -8.12
N GLU A 115 5.11 14.23 -8.91
CA GLU A 115 4.36 14.87 -9.98
C GLU A 115 4.03 13.87 -11.10
N GLU A 116 5.00 13.04 -11.48
CA GLU A 116 4.82 11.97 -12.46
C GLU A 116 3.80 10.90 -12.00
N LEU A 117 3.89 10.45 -10.75
CA LEU A 117 2.92 9.53 -10.14
C LEU A 117 1.53 10.15 -9.99
N THR A 118 1.45 11.45 -9.73
CA THR A 118 0.18 12.18 -9.65
C THR A 118 -0.46 12.29 -11.03
N GLN A 119 0.30 12.58 -12.07
CA GLN A 119 -0.18 12.64 -13.46
C GLN A 119 -0.66 11.28 -13.97
N GLU A 120 0.08 10.19 -13.70
CA GLU A 120 -0.39 8.84 -14.04
C GLU A 120 -1.68 8.46 -13.31
N MET A 121 -1.78 8.78 -12.03
CA MET A 121 -2.99 8.54 -11.24
C MET A 121 -4.16 9.40 -11.72
N GLU A 122 -3.95 10.67 -12.05
CA GLU A 122 -4.96 11.55 -12.61
C GLU A 122 -5.48 11.01 -13.94
N GLY A 123 -4.59 10.52 -14.80
CA GLY A 123 -4.95 9.84 -16.05
C GLY A 123 -5.81 8.59 -15.83
N MET A 124 -5.46 7.77 -14.84
CA MET A 124 -6.26 6.60 -14.47
C MET A 124 -7.61 7.00 -13.87
N LEU A 125 -7.62 8.00 -13.00
CA LEU A 125 -8.83 8.46 -12.31
C LEU A 125 -9.75 9.28 -13.23
N ALA A 126 -9.26 9.81 -14.35
CA ALA A 126 -10.06 10.56 -15.32
C ALA A 126 -11.23 9.73 -15.89
N CYS A 127 -11.11 8.40 -15.93
CA CYS A 127 -12.19 7.53 -16.34
C CYS A 127 -13.34 7.41 -15.32
N LEU A 128 -13.14 7.83 -14.07
CA LEU A 128 -14.17 7.81 -13.02
C LEU A 128 -15.06 9.06 -13.11
N LYS A 129 -16.29 8.95 -12.57
CA LYS A 129 -17.13 10.13 -12.38
C LYS A 129 -16.51 11.06 -11.34
N GLU A 130 -16.72 12.36 -11.47
CA GLU A 130 -16.12 13.41 -10.63
C GLU A 130 -16.19 13.10 -9.12
N LYS A 131 -17.37 12.78 -8.60
CA LYS A 131 -17.55 12.40 -7.18
C LYS A 131 -16.85 11.11 -6.78
N ASP A 132 -16.65 10.17 -7.69
CA ASP A 132 -15.92 8.93 -7.41
C ASP A 132 -14.41 9.21 -7.46
N ARG A 133 -13.96 10.07 -8.38
CA ARG A 133 -12.57 10.55 -8.49
C ARG A 133 -12.14 11.29 -7.23
N GLU A 134 -12.97 12.20 -6.72
CA GLU A 134 -12.72 12.93 -5.48
C GLU A 134 -12.51 11.97 -4.29
N ILE A 135 -13.39 10.97 -4.13
CA ILE A 135 -13.25 9.95 -3.08
C ILE A 135 -11.96 9.15 -3.23
N PHE A 136 -11.59 8.78 -4.46
CA PHE A 136 -10.35 8.07 -4.74
C PHE A 136 -9.13 8.94 -4.43
N TYR A 137 -9.18 10.22 -4.80
CA TYR A 137 -8.11 11.17 -4.52
C TYR A 137 -7.90 11.33 -3.01
N LYS A 138 -8.97 11.63 -2.25
CA LYS A 138 -8.93 11.74 -0.80
C LYS A 138 -8.41 10.45 -0.13
N LEU A 139 -8.89 9.27 -0.56
CA LEU A 139 -8.55 7.99 0.04
C LEU A 139 -7.12 7.53 -0.29
N TYR A 140 -6.63 7.75 -1.52
CA TYR A 140 -5.38 7.16 -2.01
C TYR A 140 -4.23 8.16 -2.17
N VAL A 141 -4.52 9.44 -2.39
CA VAL A 141 -3.51 10.50 -2.51
C VAL A 141 -3.36 11.25 -1.20
N GLU A 142 -4.46 11.80 -0.67
CA GLU A 142 -4.47 12.53 0.60
C GLU A 142 -4.48 11.60 1.82
N GLN A 143 -4.73 10.30 1.61
CA GLN A 143 -4.74 9.25 2.63
C GLN A 143 -5.70 9.51 3.80
N GLN A 144 -6.77 10.25 3.53
CA GLN A 144 -7.83 10.47 4.49
C GLN A 144 -8.53 9.15 4.85
N ASP A 145 -8.95 9.00 6.08
CA ASP A 145 -9.78 7.88 6.47
C ASP A 145 -11.24 8.06 5.99
N ILE A 146 -12.01 6.97 6.04
CA ILE A 146 -13.40 7.01 5.57
C ILE A 146 -14.29 7.91 6.43
N ASP A 147 -13.93 8.13 7.69
CA ASP A 147 -14.66 9.03 8.59
C ASP A 147 -14.43 10.49 8.23
N GLU A 148 -13.21 10.84 7.87
CA GLU A 148 -12.84 12.15 7.37
C GLU A 148 -13.53 12.44 6.03
N ILE A 149 -13.44 11.48 5.08
CA ILE A 149 -14.10 11.61 3.78
C ILE A 149 -15.63 11.72 3.93
N ALA A 150 -16.24 11.01 4.86
CA ALA A 150 -17.67 11.08 5.13
C ALA A 150 -18.08 12.46 5.65
N LYS A 151 -17.28 13.06 6.53
CA LYS A 151 -17.49 14.43 7.04
C LYS A 151 -17.35 15.47 5.92
N ASP A 152 -16.29 15.36 5.11
CA ASP A 152 -15.99 16.31 4.06
C ASP A 152 -17.01 16.27 2.92
N THR A 153 -17.45 15.08 2.53
CA THR A 153 -18.34 14.89 1.39
C THR A 153 -19.83 14.87 1.77
N GLY A 154 -20.15 14.79 3.06
CA GLY A 154 -21.52 14.62 3.54
C GLY A 154 -22.16 13.27 3.20
N MET A 155 -21.36 12.31 2.73
CA MET A 155 -21.83 10.97 2.34
C MET A 155 -21.75 9.99 3.50
N SER A 156 -22.70 9.04 3.55
CA SER A 156 -22.58 7.93 4.50
C SER A 156 -21.40 7.02 4.14
N LYS A 157 -20.74 6.43 5.15
CA LYS A 157 -19.66 5.45 4.96
C LYS A 157 -20.05 4.33 3.98
N GLY A 158 -21.28 3.81 4.09
CA GLY A 158 -21.79 2.78 3.18
C GLY A 158 -21.86 3.24 1.72
N THR A 159 -22.19 4.52 1.49
CA THR A 159 -22.17 5.12 0.14
C THR A 159 -20.75 5.22 -0.38
N ILE A 160 -19.80 5.64 0.44
CA ILE A 160 -18.37 5.74 0.08
C ILE A 160 -17.83 4.36 -0.28
N TYR A 161 -18.06 3.33 0.54
CA TYR A 161 -17.63 1.95 0.25
C TYR A 161 -18.19 1.44 -1.08
N LYS A 162 -19.48 1.65 -1.35
CA LYS A 162 -20.10 1.24 -2.62
C LYS A 162 -19.48 1.96 -3.83
N ARG A 163 -19.16 3.25 -3.68
CA ARG A 163 -18.50 4.04 -4.75
C ARG A 163 -17.08 3.57 -4.99
N VAL A 164 -16.30 3.35 -3.93
CA VAL A 164 -14.94 2.80 -4.02
C VAL A 164 -14.95 1.43 -4.69
N GLN A 165 -15.87 0.55 -4.31
CA GLN A 165 -15.97 -0.78 -4.92
C GLN A 165 -16.29 -0.71 -6.41
N ARG A 166 -17.23 0.14 -6.83
CA ARG A 166 -17.57 0.34 -8.27
C ARG A 166 -16.39 0.94 -9.03
N GLY A 167 -15.72 1.92 -8.45
CA GLY A 167 -14.55 2.55 -9.06
C GLY A 167 -13.41 1.54 -9.24
N LYS A 168 -13.10 0.72 -8.23
CA LYS A 168 -12.12 -0.37 -8.32
C LYS A 168 -12.46 -1.35 -9.44
N THR A 169 -13.72 -1.75 -9.55
CA THR A 169 -14.17 -2.66 -10.61
C THR A 169 -13.97 -2.04 -12.00
N LYS A 170 -14.29 -0.75 -12.15
CA LYS A 170 -14.11 -0.04 -13.42
C LYS A 170 -12.65 0.11 -13.80
N LEU A 171 -11.79 0.51 -12.84
CA LEU A 171 -10.34 0.62 -13.05
C LEU A 171 -9.73 -0.73 -13.42
N ARG A 172 -10.11 -1.81 -12.73
CA ARG A 172 -9.64 -3.16 -13.03
C ARG A 172 -10.03 -3.59 -14.44
N LYS A 173 -11.26 -3.29 -14.88
CA LYS A 173 -11.71 -3.62 -16.22
C LYS A 173 -10.96 -2.85 -17.33
N LEU A 174 -10.58 -1.61 -17.07
CA LEU A 174 -9.89 -0.76 -18.06
C LEU A 174 -8.36 -0.94 -18.07
N PHE A 175 -7.77 -1.25 -16.93
CA PHE A 175 -6.31 -1.26 -16.74
C PHE A 175 -5.78 -2.60 -16.22
N GLY A 176 -6.63 -3.54 -15.82
CA GLY A 176 -6.23 -4.82 -15.22
C GLY A 176 -5.69 -5.85 -16.21
N GLU A 177 -5.93 -5.67 -17.51
CA GLU A 177 -5.46 -6.60 -18.55
C GLU A 177 -4.05 -6.27 -19.09
N LYS A 178 -3.40 -5.19 -18.64
CA LYS A 178 -2.06 -4.78 -19.11
C LYS A 178 -0.90 -5.20 -18.19
N GLY A 179 -1.16 -5.98 -17.14
CA GLY A 179 -0.17 -6.41 -16.16
C GLY A 179 0.19 -7.89 -16.23
N GLY A 180 0.10 -8.51 -17.39
CA GLY A 180 0.47 -9.90 -17.61
C GLY A 180 1.56 -9.99 -18.68
N VAL A 181 2.84 -9.84 -18.29
CA VAL A 181 4.05 -10.48 -18.86
C VAL A 181 5.03 -10.67 -17.74
#